data_267d15fba09fdd347161b2bd3716ba16
#
_entry.id   267d15fba09fdd347161b2bd3716ba16
#
_cell.length_a   1.000
_cell.length_b   1.000
_cell.length_c   1.000
_cell.angle_alpha   90.00
_cell.angle_beta   90.00
_cell.angle_gamma   90.00
#
_symmetry.space_group_name_H-M   'P 1'
#
loop_
_entity.id
_entity.type
_entity.pdbx_description
1 polymer ?
#
loop_
_entity_poly.entity_id
_entity_poly.type
_entity_poly.pdbx_seq_one_letter_code
_entity_poly.pdbx_strand_id
1 'polypeptide(L)'
;AEVKELLTPGKNPFFGHAKAQYFLARRSGRVVGRVSAHIDELALGQPVEQGMGPGTGNFGLFEAEDAAVGDALIAAAEQWLREQGMSRVLGPISLSIWEEPGLLIEGHDHPPTVMMGHNSPAYQAMIEGAGYAPVKQLKTYELDITQQFPPLIQRIVQSGEKNGRIRIRKVDKAKFDQEAAIILGILNDAWGNNWGFVPITDAEVAHTGKKLKPIVFEDLIMVAELDGEPVAFMMTLPDLNEAIAPLNG
;
A
#
# COMPACT_ATOMS: atom_id res chain seq x y z
N ALA A 1 -7.87 9.38 -15.54
CA ALA A 1 -6.58 9.15 -16.21
C ALA A 1 -5.74 8.16 -15.40
N GLU A 2 -5.62 8.35 -14.11
CA GLU A 2 -4.77 7.60 -13.19
C GLU A 2 -5.16 6.12 -13.07
N VAL A 3 -6.44 5.81 -12.83
CA VAL A 3 -6.94 4.43 -12.78
C VAL A 3 -6.65 3.66 -14.07
N LYS A 4 -6.78 4.33 -15.24
CA LYS A 4 -6.45 3.69 -16.51
C LYS A 4 -4.96 3.39 -16.65
N GLU A 5 -4.10 4.22 -16.08
CA GLU A 5 -2.65 3.98 -16.05
C GLU A 5 -2.31 2.83 -15.13
N LEU A 6 -2.88 2.82 -13.92
CA LEU A 6 -2.72 1.76 -12.93
C LEU A 6 -3.05 0.37 -13.52
N LEU A 7 -4.12 0.26 -14.29
CA LEU A 7 -4.64 -1.02 -14.81
C LEU A 7 -4.08 -1.41 -16.19
N THR A 8 -3.17 -0.62 -16.76
CA THR A 8 -2.69 -0.87 -18.14
C THR A 8 -1.29 -1.49 -18.12
N PRO A 9 -1.14 -2.76 -18.59
CA PRO A 9 0.19 -3.32 -18.85
C PRO A 9 1.00 -2.40 -19.77
N GLY A 10 2.30 -2.26 -19.47
CA GLY A 10 3.20 -1.35 -20.19
C GLY A 10 3.17 0.11 -19.72
N LYS A 11 2.22 0.49 -18.87
CA LYS A 11 2.20 1.79 -18.19
C LYS A 11 2.52 1.68 -16.70
N ASN A 12 2.01 0.65 -16.05
CA ASN A 12 2.33 0.34 -14.66
C ASN A 12 3.44 -0.72 -14.63
N PRO A 13 4.61 -0.41 -14.06
CA PRO A 13 5.75 -1.34 -13.98
C PRO A 13 5.46 -2.61 -13.16
N PHE A 14 4.44 -2.61 -12.31
CA PHE A 14 3.94 -3.82 -11.64
C PHE A 14 3.75 -4.99 -12.60
N PHE A 15 3.27 -4.75 -13.82
CA PHE A 15 3.10 -5.78 -14.84
C PHE A 15 4.40 -6.29 -15.46
N GLY A 16 5.55 -5.79 -15.05
CA GLY A 16 6.85 -6.36 -15.39
C GLY A 16 7.12 -7.69 -14.69
N HIS A 17 6.45 -7.94 -13.56
CA HIS A 17 6.59 -9.16 -12.75
C HIS A 17 5.25 -9.76 -12.31
N ALA A 18 4.13 -9.21 -12.77
CA ALA A 18 2.80 -9.67 -12.39
C ALA A 18 1.85 -9.78 -13.57
N LYS A 19 0.82 -10.58 -13.40
CA LYS A 19 -0.33 -10.67 -14.31
C LYS A 19 -1.63 -10.50 -13.54
N ALA A 20 -2.61 -9.86 -14.19
CA ALA A 20 -3.92 -9.63 -13.60
C ALA A 20 -5.03 -9.90 -14.60
N GLN A 21 -6.19 -10.31 -14.06
CA GLN A 21 -7.46 -10.41 -14.76
C GLN A 21 -8.48 -9.54 -14.03
N TYR A 22 -9.32 -8.85 -14.77
CA TYR A 22 -10.36 -7.98 -14.23
C TYR A 22 -11.73 -8.53 -14.56
N PHE A 23 -12.65 -8.49 -13.60
CA PHE A 23 -14.02 -8.97 -13.74
C PHE A 23 -14.99 -7.85 -13.40
N LEU A 24 -16.09 -7.80 -14.17
CA LEU A 24 -17.21 -6.89 -13.93
C LEU A 24 -18.50 -7.70 -13.76
N ALA A 25 -19.19 -7.50 -12.64
CA ALA A 25 -20.54 -8.00 -12.46
C ALA A 25 -21.56 -7.06 -13.12
N ARG A 26 -22.51 -7.64 -13.84
CA ARG A 26 -23.61 -6.89 -14.49
C ARG A 26 -24.96 -7.43 -14.08
N ARG A 27 -25.90 -6.53 -13.81
CA ARG A 27 -27.29 -6.84 -13.54
C ARG A 27 -28.17 -5.96 -14.44
N SER A 28 -28.97 -6.59 -15.29
CA SER A 28 -29.82 -5.89 -16.27
C SER A 28 -29.04 -4.86 -17.12
N GLY A 29 -27.83 -5.21 -17.55
CA GLY A 29 -26.96 -4.35 -18.37
C GLY A 29 -26.12 -3.33 -17.59
N ARG A 30 -26.45 -3.01 -16.33
CA ARG A 30 -25.71 -2.09 -15.48
C ARG A 30 -24.56 -2.81 -14.78
N VAL A 31 -23.39 -2.17 -14.69
CA VAL A 31 -22.28 -2.65 -13.86
C VAL A 31 -22.67 -2.46 -12.39
N VAL A 32 -22.58 -3.53 -11.61
CA VAL A 32 -22.95 -3.58 -10.19
C VAL A 32 -21.79 -4.02 -9.27
N GLY A 33 -20.64 -4.31 -9.86
CA GLY A 33 -19.45 -4.63 -9.10
C GLY A 33 -18.25 -4.93 -10.00
N ARG A 34 -17.09 -4.99 -9.35
CA ARG A 34 -15.80 -5.30 -9.99
C ARG A 34 -14.88 -6.03 -9.02
N VAL A 35 -13.92 -6.77 -9.57
CA VAL A 35 -12.79 -7.35 -8.82
C VAL A 35 -11.61 -7.56 -9.76
N SER A 36 -10.39 -7.50 -9.25
CA SER A 36 -9.20 -8.03 -9.90
C SER A 36 -8.79 -9.35 -9.27
N ALA A 37 -8.23 -10.25 -10.08
CA ALA A 37 -7.42 -11.37 -9.61
C ALA A 37 -6.03 -11.20 -10.19
N HIS A 38 -4.98 -11.41 -9.40
CA HIS A 38 -3.62 -11.21 -9.88
C HIS A 38 -2.61 -12.11 -9.18
N ILE A 39 -1.49 -12.29 -9.84
CA ILE A 39 -0.35 -13.10 -9.39
C ILE A 39 0.89 -12.27 -9.61
N ASP A 40 1.64 -12.08 -8.56
CA ASP A 40 2.90 -11.35 -8.53
C ASP A 40 4.06 -12.34 -8.31
N GLU A 41 4.97 -12.44 -9.26
CA GLU A 41 6.11 -13.36 -9.19
C GLU A 41 7.07 -13.01 -8.04
N LEU A 42 7.20 -11.74 -7.68
CA LEU A 42 8.00 -11.31 -6.53
C LEU A 42 7.34 -11.74 -5.22
N ALA A 43 6.00 -11.67 -5.15
CA ALA A 43 5.25 -12.19 -4.00
C ALA A 43 5.35 -13.71 -3.88
N LEU A 44 5.32 -14.45 -4.99
CA LEU A 44 5.53 -15.89 -5.00
C LEU A 44 6.93 -16.30 -4.52
N GLY A 45 7.92 -15.45 -4.71
CA GLY A 45 9.30 -15.64 -4.24
C GLY A 45 9.50 -15.41 -2.75
N GLN A 46 8.50 -14.87 -2.02
CA GLN A 46 8.63 -14.61 -0.59
C GLN A 46 8.41 -15.87 0.25
N PRO A 47 8.93 -15.93 1.50
CA PRO A 47 8.64 -17.00 2.43
C PRO A 47 7.14 -17.06 2.78
N VAL A 48 6.58 -18.26 2.85
CA VAL A 48 5.15 -18.48 3.15
C VAL A 48 4.78 -17.95 4.54
N GLU A 49 5.67 -18.06 5.50
CA GLU A 49 5.52 -17.55 6.87
C GLU A 49 5.43 -16.01 6.93
N GLN A 50 5.89 -15.33 5.89
CA GLN A 50 5.74 -13.89 5.73
C GLN A 50 4.43 -13.47 5.02
N GLY A 51 3.49 -14.39 4.88
CA GLY A 51 2.14 -14.10 4.38
C GLY A 51 1.95 -14.27 2.87
N MET A 52 2.98 -14.02 2.06
CA MET A 52 3.00 -14.30 0.62
C MET A 52 3.59 -15.71 0.36
N GLY A 53 4.19 -15.95 -0.78
CA GLY A 53 4.92 -17.15 -1.08
C GLY A 53 4.26 -18.05 -2.13
N PRO A 54 4.90 -19.21 -2.42
CA PRO A 54 4.47 -20.10 -3.49
C PRO A 54 3.00 -20.50 -3.39
N GLY A 55 2.32 -20.49 -4.53
CA GLY A 55 0.90 -20.87 -4.63
C GLY A 55 -0.09 -19.82 -4.12
N THR A 56 0.36 -18.61 -3.76
CA THR A 56 -0.52 -17.53 -3.30
C THR A 56 -0.87 -16.60 -4.45
N GLY A 57 -2.16 -16.48 -4.76
CA GLY A 57 -2.69 -15.43 -5.61
C GLY A 57 -3.40 -14.35 -4.79
N ASN A 58 -3.72 -13.24 -5.42
CA ASN A 58 -4.36 -12.12 -4.78
C ASN A 58 -5.65 -11.72 -5.51
N PHE A 59 -6.62 -11.16 -4.76
CA PHE A 59 -7.71 -10.38 -5.33
C PHE A 59 -7.69 -8.97 -4.75
N GLY A 60 -8.23 -8.01 -5.52
CA GLY A 60 -8.33 -6.63 -5.10
C GLY A 60 -9.28 -5.82 -5.97
N LEU A 61 -9.24 -4.49 -5.89
CA LEU A 61 -10.15 -3.60 -6.60
C LEU A 61 -11.62 -4.01 -6.42
N PHE A 62 -11.95 -4.56 -5.24
CA PHE A 62 -13.23 -5.14 -4.91
C PHE A 62 -14.28 -4.07 -4.65
N GLU A 63 -15.34 -4.11 -5.46
CA GLU A 63 -16.54 -3.30 -5.29
C GLU A 63 -17.76 -4.17 -5.57
N ALA A 64 -18.74 -4.16 -4.69
CA ALA A 64 -19.95 -4.94 -4.84
C ALA A 64 -21.17 -4.20 -4.29
N GLU A 65 -22.26 -4.18 -5.07
CA GLU A 65 -23.51 -3.52 -4.67
C GLU A 65 -24.22 -4.29 -3.54
N ASP A 66 -24.10 -5.61 -3.52
CA ASP A 66 -24.68 -6.50 -2.52
C ASP A 66 -23.87 -7.80 -2.37
N ALA A 67 -24.24 -8.62 -1.38
CA ALA A 67 -23.55 -9.87 -1.07
C ALA A 67 -23.54 -10.86 -2.25
N ALA A 68 -24.65 -11.00 -2.97
CA ALA A 68 -24.71 -11.91 -4.11
C ALA A 68 -23.76 -11.52 -5.25
N VAL A 69 -23.55 -10.21 -5.45
CA VAL A 69 -22.55 -9.67 -6.38
C VAL A 69 -21.14 -9.94 -5.84
N GLY A 70 -20.92 -9.72 -4.55
CA GLY A 70 -19.65 -10.01 -3.89
C GLY A 70 -19.24 -11.47 -4.04
N ASP A 71 -20.13 -12.40 -3.72
CA ASP A 71 -19.92 -13.85 -3.85
C ASP A 71 -19.55 -14.24 -5.29
N ALA A 72 -20.29 -13.73 -6.26
CA ALA A 72 -20.04 -14.04 -7.68
C ALA A 72 -18.67 -13.52 -8.15
N LEU A 73 -18.26 -12.32 -7.70
CA LEU A 73 -16.99 -11.72 -8.04
C LEU A 73 -15.82 -12.47 -7.39
N ILE A 74 -15.92 -12.80 -6.11
CA ILE A 74 -14.90 -13.56 -5.38
C ILE A 74 -14.75 -14.94 -6.03
N ALA A 75 -15.85 -15.64 -6.31
CA ALA A 75 -15.82 -16.94 -6.99
C ALA A 75 -15.13 -16.87 -8.36
N ALA A 76 -15.37 -15.83 -9.15
CA ALA A 76 -14.72 -15.63 -10.45
C ALA A 76 -13.21 -15.39 -10.31
N ALA A 77 -12.80 -14.58 -9.32
CA ALA A 77 -11.40 -14.33 -9.02
C ALA A 77 -10.68 -15.62 -8.58
N GLU A 78 -11.29 -16.37 -7.66
CA GLU A 78 -10.75 -17.66 -7.19
C GLU A 78 -10.65 -18.70 -8.31
N GLN A 79 -11.65 -18.78 -9.17
CA GLN A 79 -11.62 -19.70 -10.30
C GLN A 79 -10.43 -19.40 -11.21
N TRP A 80 -10.26 -18.14 -11.60
CA TRP A 80 -9.12 -17.74 -12.42
C TRP A 80 -7.80 -18.06 -11.75
N LEU A 81 -7.64 -17.73 -10.45
CA LEU A 81 -6.43 -18.05 -9.69
C LEU A 81 -6.15 -19.55 -9.63
N ARG A 82 -7.18 -20.37 -9.44
CA ARG A 82 -7.07 -21.83 -9.43
C ARG A 82 -6.63 -22.37 -10.80
N GLU A 83 -7.17 -21.83 -11.89
CA GLU A 83 -6.78 -22.17 -13.26
C GLU A 83 -5.32 -21.77 -13.56
N GLN A 84 -4.79 -20.77 -12.85
CA GLN A 84 -3.38 -20.37 -12.91
C GLN A 84 -2.48 -21.19 -11.95
N GLY A 85 -3.02 -22.18 -11.25
CA GLY A 85 -2.26 -23.05 -10.35
C GLY A 85 -2.09 -22.53 -8.92
N MET A 86 -2.81 -21.48 -8.54
CA MET A 86 -2.78 -20.98 -7.17
C MET A 86 -3.65 -21.86 -6.26
N SER A 87 -3.17 -22.10 -5.04
CA SER A 87 -3.84 -22.91 -4.03
C SER A 87 -4.27 -22.12 -2.80
N ARG A 88 -3.84 -20.87 -2.69
CA ARG A 88 -4.18 -19.94 -1.62
C ARG A 88 -4.50 -18.57 -2.21
N VAL A 89 -5.43 -17.87 -1.57
CA VAL A 89 -5.80 -16.49 -1.96
C VAL A 89 -5.65 -15.57 -0.76
N LEU A 90 -5.02 -14.45 -0.97
CA LEU A 90 -4.86 -13.38 0.01
C LEU A 90 -5.42 -12.08 -0.58
N GLY A 91 -6.25 -11.38 0.19
CA GLY A 91 -6.87 -10.12 -0.26
C GLY A 91 -7.84 -9.53 0.77
N PRO A 92 -8.41 -8.38 0.46
CA PRO A 92 -8.19 -7.64 -0.77
C PRO A 92 -6.82 -6.94 -0.79
N ILE A 93 -6.16 -6.95 -1.94
CA ILE A 93 -4.94 -6.18 -2.23
C ILE A 93 -5.12 -5.65 -3.65
N SER A 94 -5.17 -4.33 -3.80
CA SER A 94 -5.44 -3.71 -5.10
C SER A 94 -4.15 -3.58 -5.90
N LEU A 95 -3.77 -4.67 -6.56
CA LEU A 95 -2.57 -5.00 -7.31
C LEU A 95 -1.35 -5.30 -6.44
N SER A 96 -0.87 -4.38 -5.62
CA SER A 96 0.27 -4.63 -4.74
C SER A 96 0.07 -4.06 -3.34
N ILE A 97 0.92 -4.47 -2.39
CA ILE A 97 0.93 -3.89 -1.04
C ILE A 97 1.34 -2.42 -1.04
N TRP A 98 1.96 -1.93 -2.13
CA TRP A 98 2.41 -0.55 -2.28
C TRP A 98 1.33 0.38 -2.81
N GLU A 99 0.20 -0.17 -3.25
CA GLU A 99 -0.97 0.59 -3.72
C GLU A 99 -2.04 0.62 -2.62
N GLU A 100 -2.91 -0.36 -2.56
CA GLU A 100 -4.02 -0.37 -1.59
C GLU A 100 -4.18 -1.77 -0.97
N PRO A 101 -3.46 -2.08 0.12
CA PRO A 101 -3.58 -3.34 0.82
C PRO A 101 -4.68 -3.30 1.88
N GLY A 102 -5.47 -4.38 1.93
CA GLY A 102 -6.39 -4.62 3.02
C GLY A 102 -7.77 -4.02 2.84
N LEU A 103 -8.53 -4.12 3.91
CA LEU A 103 -9.91 -3.68 4.05
C LEU A 103 -10.02 -2.85 5.32
N LEU A 104 -10.61 -1.66 5.23
CA LEU A 104 -10.96 -0.88 6.41
C LEU A 104 -12.04 -1.63 7.21
N ILE A 105 -11.79 -1.91 8.47
CA ILE A 105 -12.71 -2.62 9.36
C ILE A 105 -13.19 -1.76 10.53
N GLU A 106 -12.44 -0.73 10.90
CA GLU A 106 -12.76 0.24 11.95
C GLU A 106 -12.39 1.65 11.48
N GLY A 107 -13.13 2.67 11.92
CA GLY A 107 -12.87 4.08 11.58
C GLY A 107 -13.56 4.56 10.30
N HIS A 108 -14.66 3.92 9.87
CA HIS A 108 -15.44 4.33 8.69
C HIS A 108 -16.09 5.71 8.81
N ASP A 109 -16.18 6.25 10.01
CA ASP A 109 -16.68 7.58 10.34
C ASP A 109 -15.62 8.69 10.17
N HIS A 110 -14.36 8.31 9.96
CA HIS A 110 -13.28 9.24 9.65
C HIS A 110 -13.03 9.32 8.14
N PRO A 111 -12.87 10.51 7.57
CA PRO A 111 -12.41 10.65 6.18
C PRO A 111 -11.06 9.96 5.99
N PRO A 112 -10.82 9.30 4.85
CA PRO A 112 -9.50 8.74 4.58
C PRO A 112 -8.46 9.84 4.40
N THR A 113 -7.29 9.68 4.97
CA THR A 113 -6.13 10.52 4.66
C THR A 113 -5.54 10.15 3.30
N VAL A 114 -4.60 10.97 2.80
CA VAL A 114 -3.96 10.72 1.50
C VAL A 114 -3.35 9.31 1.43
N MET A 115 -3.52 8.62 0.32
CA MET A 115 -3.03 7.25 0.06
C MET A 115 -3.63 6.15 0.96
N MET A 116 -4.67 6.44 1.72
CA MET A 116 -5.36 5.44 2.54
C MET A 116 -6.64 4.97 1.84
N GLY A 117 -6.84 3.65 1.80
CA GLY A 117 -8.07 3.05 1.28
C GLY A 117 -9.26 3.32 2.19
N HIS A 118 -10.43 3.45 1.58
CA HIS A 118 -11.71 3.54 2.30
C HIS A 118 -12.76 2.73 1.53
N ASN A 119 -13.48 1.87 2.22
CA ASN A 119 -14.46 0.95 1.62
C ASN A 119 -15.78 0.93 2.39
N SER A 120 -16.79 0.34 1.78
CA SER A 120 -18.06 0.10 2.47
C SER A 120 -17.89 -0.81 3.69
N PRO A 121 -18.50 -0.50 4.85
CA PRO A 121 -18.52 -1.40 6.01
C PRO A 121 -19.11 -2.79 5.70
N ALA A 122 -19.96 -2.90 4.67
CA ALA A 122 -20.55 -4.16 4.26
C ALA A 122 -19.54 -5.16 3.67
N TYR A 123 -18.38 -4.71 3.21
CA TYR A 123 -17.42 -5.58 2.51
C TYR A 123 -16.77 -6.61 3.42
N GLN A 124 -16.57 -6.28 4.69
CA GLN A 124 -16.07 -7.26 5.67
C GLN A 124 -16.99 -8.49 5.73
N ALA A 125 -18.28 -8.28 5.93
CA ALA A 125 -19.24 -9.38 6.01
C ALA A 125 -19.33 -10.17 4.69
N MET A 126 -19.20 -9.52 3.54
CA MET A 126 -19.21 -10.20 2.23
C MET A 126 -17.98 -11.11 2.08
N ILE A 127 -16.79 -10.61 2.42
CA ILE A 127 -15.53 -11.35 2.28
C ILE A 127 -15.47 -12.50 3.29
N GLU A 128 -15.86 -12.28 4.54
CA GLU A 128 -15.95 -13.34 5.56
C GLU A 128 -17.02 -14.39 5.20
N GLY A 129 -18.15 -13.96 4.64
CA GLY A 129 -19.22 -14.85 4.12
C GLY A 129 -18.76 -15.75 2.99
N ALA A 130 -17.81 -15.30 2.17
CA ALA A 130 -17.16 -16.10 1.14
C ALA A 130 -16.09 -17.07 1.69
N GLY A 131 -15.91 -17.15 3.01
CA GLY A 131 -15.01 -18.11 3.66
C GLY A 131 -13.62 -17.56 3.99
N TYR A 132 -13.38 -16.27 3.83
CA TYR A 132 -12.11 -15.64 4.22
C TYR A 132 -12.06 -15.36 5.72
N ALA A 133 -10.86 -15.40 6.27
CA ALA A 133 -10.59 -15.04 7.66
C ALA A 133 -9.50 -13.96 7.74
N PRO A 134 -9.56 -13.03 8.69
CA PRO A 134 -8.54 -12.03 8.88
C PRO A 134 -7.20 -12.67 9.27
N VAL A 135 -6.13 -12.27 8.61
CA VAL A 135 -4.77 -12.83 8.83
C VAL A 135 -3.79 -11.79 9.37
N LYS A 136 -4.05 -10.50 9.15
CA LYS A 136 -3.21 -9.41 9.63
C LYS A 136 -4.06 -8.15 9.82
N GLN A 137 -3.79 -7.41 10.89
CA GLN A 137 -4.36 -6.10 11.12
C GLN A 137 -3.25 -5.05 11.10
N LEU A 138 -3.49 -3.97 10.37
CA LEU A 138 -2.69 -2.75 10.39
C LEU A 138 -3.44 -1.69 11.20
N LYS A 139 -2.72 -0.95 12.05
CA LYS A 139 -3.32 0.11 12.87
C LYS A 139 -2.83 1.46 12.38
N THR A 140 -3.76 2.38 12.19
CA THR A 140 -3.47 3.79 11.98
C THR A 140 -3.60 4.52 13.32
N TYR A 141 -2.72 5.47 13.58
CA TYR A 141 -2.70 6.24 14.81
C TYR A 141 -2.81 7.73 14.47
N GLU A 142 -3.62 8.44 15.25
CA GLU A 142 -3.62 9.89 15.28
C GLU A 142 -2.64 10.38 16.35
N LEU A 143 -1.80 11.34 16.00
CA LEU A 143 -0.86 11.97 16.91
C LEU A 143 -1.06 13.48 16.90
N ASP A 144 -1.47 14.05 18.04
CA ASP A 144 -1.51 15.49 18.23
C ASP A 144 -0.09 16.05 18.46
N ILE A 145 0.46 16.64 17.39
CA ILE A 145 1.80 17.24 17.43
C ILE A 145 1.84 18.64 18.05
N THR A 146 0.72 19.20 18.47
CA THR A 146 0.66 20.48 19.19
C THR A 146 1.05 20.33 20.65
N GLN A 147 1.02 19.12 21.17
CA GLN A 147 1.42 18.80 22.56
C GLN A 147 2.89 18.41 22.64
N GLN A 148 3.45 18.58 23.82
CA GLN A 148 4.81 18.13 24.05
C GLN A 148 4.88 16.60 24.11
N PHE A 149 5.92 16.05 23.52
CA PHE A 149 6.20 14.62 23.64
C PHE A 149 6.41 14.19 25.10
N PRO A 150 6.08 12.94 25.45
CA PRO A 150 6.38 12.39 26.77
C PRO A 150 7.87 12.54 27.14
N PRO A 151 8.19 12.70 28.44
CA PRO A 151 9.59 12.96 28.89
C PRO A 151 10.60 11.90 28.43
N LEU A 152 10.16 10.66 28.23
CA LEU A 152 11.02 9.61 27.70
C LEU A 152 11.45 9.91 26.26
N ILE A 153 10.50 10.29 25.40
CA ILE A 153 10.77 10.63 24.01
C ILE A 153 11.68 11.86 23.91
N GLN A 154 11.41 12.89 24.71
CA GLN A 154 12.26 14.09 24.76
C GLN A 154 13.71 13.74 25.12
N ARG A 155 13.94 12.84 26.10
CA ARG A 155 15.28 12.38 26.47
C ARG A 155 15.97 11.60 25.35
N ILE A 156 15.22 10.74 24.62
CA ILE A 156 15.76 10.00 23.47
C ILE A 156 16.20 10.98 22.37
N VAL A 157 15.37 11.96 22.03
CA VAL A 157 15.70 13.00 21.03
C VAL A 157 16.94 13.76 21.43
N GLN A 158 17.01 14.28 22.68
CA GLN A 158 18.17 15.01 23.20
C GLN A 158 19.46 14.17 23.22
N SER A 159 19.34 12.86 23.46
CA SER A 159 20.47 11.94 23.39
C SER A 159 20.96 11.76 21.95
N GLY A 160 20.05 11.65 21.01
CA GLY A 160 20.36 11.57 19.58
C GLY A 160 21.04 12.82 19.05
N GLU A 161 20.53 14.01 19.43
CA GLU A 161 21.11 15.31 19.06
C GLU A 161 22.56 15.51 19.55
N LYS A 162 22.87 14.93 20.71
CA LYS A 162 24.23 14.98 21.28
C LYS A 162 25.19 13.95 20.70
N ASN A 163 24.69 12.97 19.96
CA ASN A 163 25.50 11.93 19.37
C ASN A 163 26.11 12.41 18.04
N GLY A 164 27.38 12.76 18.05
CA GLY A 164 28.10 13.27 16.86
C GLY A 164 28.20 12.30 15.70
N ARG A 165 27.82 11.03 15.88
CA ARG A 165 27.75 10.02 14.82
C ARG A 165 26.43 10.08 14.03
N ILE A 166 25.39 10.68 14.62
CA ILE A 166 24.06 10.77 14.01
C ILE A 166 23.89 12.13 13.35
N ARG A 167 23.47 12.13 12.11
CA ARG A 167 23.09 13.34 11.38
C ARG A 167 21.69 13.17 10.81
N ILE A 168 20.81 14.11 11.12
CA ILE A 168 19.48 14.19 10.47
C ILE A 168 19.56 15.27 9.40
N ARG A 169 19.17 14.92 8.18
CA ARG A 169 19.10 15.86 7.07
C ARG A 169 17.77 15.76 6.33
N LYS A 170 17.38 16.85 5.69
CA LYS A 170 16.30 16.85 4.71
C LYS A 170 16.75 16.15 3.44
N VAL A 171 15.79 15.67 2.64
CA VAL A 171 16.06 15.23 1.27
C VAL A 171 16.38 16.46 0.39
N ASP A 172 17.18 16.23 -0.65
CA ASP A 172 17.51 17.23 -1.67
C ASP A 172 16.66 16.97 -2.92
N LYS A 173 15.62 17.77 -3.12
CA LYS A 173 14.70 17.61 -4.27
C LYS A 173 15.40 17.80 -5.63
N ALA A 174 16.55 18.46 -5.67
CA ALA A 174 17.36 18.57 -6.87
C ALA A 174 18.05 17.24 -7.23
N LYS A 175 18.24 16.35 -6.24
CA LYS A 175 18.78 14.99 -6.39
C LYS A 175 17.70 13.91 -6.22
N PHE A 176 16.50 14.18 -6.66
CA PHE A 176 15.31 13.38 -6.36
C PHE A 176 15.51 11.88 -6.59
N ASP A 177 16.09 11.48 -7.72
CA ASP A 177 16.29 10.06 -8.06
C ASP A 177 17.28 9.38 -7.10
N GLN A 178 18.31 10.09 -6.64
CA GLN A 178 19.29 9.57 -5.68
C GLN A 178 18.64 9.42 -4.29
N GLU A 179 17.90 10.42 -3.85
CA GLU A 179 17.19 10.37 -2.55
C GLU A 179 16.11 9.29 -2.55
N ALA A 180 15.38 9.12 -3.65
CA ALA A 180 14.42 8.04 -3.80
C ALA A 180 15.10 6.67 -3.69
N ALA A 181 16.23 6.47 -4.36
CA ALA A 181 16.99 5.22 -4.27
C ALA A 181 17.49 4.93 -2.84
N ILE A 182 17.94 5.94 -2.10
CA ILE A 182 18.34 5.82 -0.69
C ILE A 182 17.15 5.37 0.15
N ILE A 183 16.02 6.06 0.06
CA ILE A 183 14.80 5.75 0.83
C ILE A 183 14.36 4.31 0.57
N LEU A 184 14.40 3.87 -0.67
CA LEU A 184 13.97 2.53 -1.04
C LEU A 184 14.95 1.43 -0.64
N GLY A 185 16.25 1.71 -0.69
CA GLY A 185 17.25 0.82 -0.12
C GLY A 185 16.95 0.56 1.36
N ILE A 186 16.74 1.62 2.14
CA ILE A 186 16.38 1.53 3.54
C ILE A 186 15.04 0.80 3.74
N LEU A 187 14.03 1.11 2.92
CA LEU A 187 12.70 0.48 3.02
C LEU A 187 12.76 -1.03 2.76
N ASN A 188 13.41 -1.45 1.68
CA ASN A 188 13.56 -2.85 1.33
C ASN A 188 14.35 -3.62 2.41
N ASP A 189 15.40 -3.02 2.96
CA ASP A 189 16.19 -3.65 4.02
C ASP A 189 15.39 -3.75 5.34
N ALA A 190 14.79 -2.65 5.76
CA ALA A 190 14.07 -2.58 7.03
C ALA A 190 12.78 -3.42 7.04
N TRP A 191 12.11 -3.55 5.90
CA TRP A 191 10.81 -4.24 5.80
C TRP A 191 10.92 -5.66 5.26
N GLY A 192 12.09 -6.09 4.79
CA GLY A 192 12.31 -7.38 4.15
C GLY A 192 11.81 -8.60 4.95
N ASN A 193 11.71 -8.49 6.27
CA ASN A 193 11.18 -9.53 7.16
C ASN A 193 9.75 -9.28 7.65
N ASN A 194 9.09 -8.21 7.19
CA ASN A 194 7.72 -7.92 7.60
C ASN A 194 6.72 -8.83 6.89
N TRP A 195 5.63 -9.15 7.59
CA TRP A 195 4.53 -9.90 7.01
C TRP A 195 3.89 -9.15 5.83
N GLY A 196 3.69 -9.83 4.72
CA GLY A 196 3.10 -9.26 3.51
C GLY A 196 4.07 -8.46 2.64
N PHE A 197 5.33 -8.31 3.05
CA PHE A 197 6.31 -7.56 2.28
C PHE A 197 6.56 -8.20 0.90
N VAL A 198 6.63 -7.35 -0.11
CA VAL A 198 7.09 -7.68 -1.46
C VAL A 198 8.08 -6.60 -1.86
N PRO A 199 9.29 -6.94 -2.32
CA PRO A 199 10.27 -5.95 -2.74
C PRO A 199 9.71 -5.03 -3.83
N ILE A 200 9.92 -3.74 -3.69
CA ILE A 200 9.61 -2.77 -4.74
C ILE A 200 10.78 -2.70 -5.72
N THR A 201 10.51 -2.71 -7.01
CA THR A 201 11.53 -2.65 -8.06
C THR A 201 11.94 -1.20 -8.38
N ASP A 202 13.14 -1.02 -8.95
CA ASP A 202 13.61 0.30 -9.38
C ASP A 202 12.65 0.99 -10.37
N ALA A 203 11.98 0.19 -11.22
CA ALA A 203 11.00 0.71 -12.17
C ALA A 203 9.73 1.23 -11.48
N GLU A 204 9.24 0.51 -10.46
CA GLU A 204 8.09 0.94 -9.64
C GLU A 204 8.42 2.18 -8.82
N VAL A 205 9.64 2.24 -8.32
CA VAL A 205 10.19 3.40 -7.63
C VAL A 205 10.19 4.63 -8.50
N ALA A 206 10.79 4.54 -9.69
CA ALA A 206 10.85 5.65 -10.62
C ALA A 206 9.44 6.10 -11.04
N HIS A 207 8.50 5.15 -11.17
CA HIS A 207 7.11 5.43 -11.51
C HIS A 207 6.38 6.15 -10.38
N THR A 208 6.43 5.61 -9.16
CA THR A 208 5.82 6.19 -7.97
C THR A 208 6.45 7.53 -7.61
N GLY A 209 7.77 7.63 -7.71
CA GLY A 209 8.49 8.86 -7.47
C GLY A 209 8.03 10.02 -8.35
N LYS A 210 7.75 9.77 -9.64
CA LYS A 210 7.19 10.80 -10.53
C LYS A 210 5.82 11.29 -10.06
N LYS A 211 4.98 10.40 -9.55
CA LYS A 211 3.64 10.74 -9.02
C LYS A 211 3.74 11.52 -7.71
N LEU A 212 4.65 11.13 -6.83
CA LEU A 212 4.83 11.77 -5.53
C LEU A 212 5.57 13.11 -5.60
N LYS A 213 6.42 13.32 -6.60
CA LYS A 213 7.25 14.53 -6.73
C LYS A 213 6.51 15.86 -6.55
N PRO A 214 5.27 16.05 -7.05
CA PRO A 214 4.52 17.30 -6.85
C PRO A 214 4.11 17.56 -5.40
N ILE A 215 3.91 16.50 -4.59
CA ILE A 215 3.43 16.57 -3.21
C ILE A 215 4.52 16.33 -2.17
N VAL A 216 5.75 16.06 -2.61
CA VAL A 216 6.92 15.97 -1.76
C VAL A 216 7.42 17.35 -1.39
N PHE A 217 7.54 17.61 -0.10
CA PHE A 217 8.14 18.80 0.48
C PHE A 217 9.41 18.39 1.23
N GLU A 218 10.55 19.02 0.93
CA GLU A 218 11.86 18.70 1.54
C GLU A 218 11.83 18.81 3.06
N ASP A 219 11.04 19.76 3.58
CA ASP A 219 10.88 19.97 5.02
C ASP A 219 10.13 18.83 5.74
N LEU A 220 9.47 17.96 5.00
CA LEU A 220 8.65 16.88 5.54
C LEU A 220 9.26 15.49 5.33
N ILE A 221 10.44 15.40 4.69
CA ILE A 221 11.12 14.12 4.49
C ILE A 221 12.55 14.23 5.05
N MET A 222 12.82 13.41 6.04
CA MET A 222 14.10 13.38 6.74
C MET A 222 14.80 12.05 6.52
N VAL A 223 16.12 12.11 6.37
CA VAL A 223 17.00 10.94 6.34
C VAL A 223 17.95 11.04 7.53
N ALA A 224 18.06 9.95 8.29
CA ALA A 224 19.04 9.79 9.34
C ALA A 224 20.27 9.05 8.79
N GLU A 225 21.44 9.61 9.03
CA GLU A 225 22.73 9.04 8.72
C GLU A 225 23.47 8.67 10.01
N LEU A 226 24.10 7.51 10.02
CA LEU A 226 25.01 7.07 11.09
C LEU A 226 26.40 6.93 10.49
N ASP A 227 27.36 7.71 11.01
CA ASP A 227 28.74 7.78 10.46
C ASP A 227 28.79 8.10 8.94
N GLY A 228 27.80 8.84 8.45
CA GLY A 228 27.68 9.24 7.04
C GLY A 228 26.86 8.28 6.16
N GLU A 229 26.48 7.10 6.67
CA GLU A 229 25.67 6.14 5.94
C GLU A 229 24.17 6.33 6.26
N PRO A 230 23.30 6.43 5.25
CA PRO A 230 21.85 6.52 5.45
C PRO A 230 21.29 5.22 6.06
N VAL A 231 20.62 5.32 7.23
CA VAL A 231 20.14 4.15 7.98
C VAL A 231 18.64 4.20 8.31
N ALA A 232 18.02 5.35 8.21
CA ALA A 232 16.59 5.50 8.46
C ALA A 232 16.04 6.71 7.70
N PHE A 233 14.72 6.71 7.49
CA PHE A 233 14.02 7.88 6.96
C PHE A 233 12.67 8.05 7.65
N MET A 234 12.14 9.26 7.57
CA MET A 234 10.75 9.59 7.87
C MET A 234 10.17 10.36 6.70
N MET A 235 9.05 9.87 6.17
CA MET A 235 8.31 10.52 5.09
C MET A 235 6.97 11.00 5.64
N THR A 236 6.72 12.28 5.58
CA THR A 236 5.44 12.90 5.91
C THR A 236 4.88 13.55 4.65
N LEU A 237 3.62 13.27 4.37
CA LEU A 237 2.89 13.86 3.26
C LEU A 237 1.78 14.77 3.79
N PRO A 238 1.47 15.89 3.11
CA PRO A 238 0.29 16.67 3.45
C PRO A 238 -0.97 15.87 3.15
N ASP A 239 -2.00 16.02 3.96
CA ASP A 239 -3.30 15.41 3.67
C ASP A 239 -4.02 16.18 2.56
N LEU A 240 -3.88 15.68 1.33
CA LEU A 240 -4.53 16.25 0.17
C LEU A 240 -6.05 16.07 0.20
N ASN A 241 -6.54 15.02 0.87
CA ASN A 241 -7.99 14.76 0.95
C ASN A 241 -8.69 15.85 1.75
N GLU A 242 -8.07 16.37 2.81
CA GLU A 242 -8.57 17.53 3.54
C GLU A 242 -8.65 18.76 2.63
N ALA A 243 -7.62 19.00 1.81
CA ALA A 243 -7.57 20.15 0.91
C ALA A 243 -8.62 20.07 -0.22
N ILE A 244 -8.92 18.88 -0.73
CA ILE A 244 -9.88 18.70 -1.84
C ILE A 244 -11.32 18.44 -1.37
N ALA A 245 -11.55 18.13 -0.11
CA ALA A 245 -12.88 17.84 0.44
C ALA A 245 -13.95 18.91 0.08
N PRO A 246 -13.64 20.23 0.07
CA PRO A 246 -14.61 21.25 -0.31
C PRO A 246 -15.01 21.23 -1.80
N LEU A 247 -14.27 20.52 -2.65
CA LEU A 247 -14.52 20.50 -4.10
C LEU A 247 -15.63 19.53 -4.51
N ASN A 248 -16.10 18.67 -3.57
CA ASN A 248 -17.17 17.68 -3.78
C ASN A 248 -16.93 16.70 -4.96
N GLY A 249 -15.68 16.34 -5.24
CA GLY A 249 -15.28 15.39 -6.29
C GLY A 249 -14.88 16.03 -7.60
#